data_72b795b5f00cb0543ad8fc8b94dd7edf
#
_entry.id   72b795b5f00cb0543ad8fc8b94dd7edf
#
_cell.length_a   1.000
_cell.length_b   1.000
_cell.length_c   1.000
_cell.angle_alpha   90.00
_cell.angle_beta   90.00
_cell.angle_gamma   90.00
#
_symmetry.space_group_name_H-M   'P 1'
#
loop_
_entity.id
_entity.type
_entity.pdbx_description
1 polymer ?
#
loop_
_entity_poly.entity_id
_entity_poly.type
_entity_poly.pdbx_seq_one_letter_code
_entity_poly.pdbx_strand_id
1 'polypeptide(L)'
;MSTYQVVEKFVSINGEGRRAGELAAFIRFKGCNLQCSYCDTSWANEPGCESERLTEEEILSWIRETGVKNVTLTGGEPLLRKGMEELIEAILEDPSQRVEIETNGSVDLKPYHILKKRPSFTMDYKAPDSGMEKEMLLSNLELLGSEDTLKFVVSSRRDMEKALEILEKYRLVGKTAVYFSPVFGRIQPVEIVDFLMEKKLNNVKLQIQLHKVIWDPQKRGV
;
A
#
# COMPACT_ATOMS: atom_id res chain seq x y z
N MET A 1 -25.04 -8.63 -5.70
CA MET A 1 -24.08 -7.51 -5.84
C MET A 1 -23.29 -7.40 -4.56
N SER A 2 -21.97 -7.32 -4.67
CA SER A 2 -21.09 -7.12 -3.52
C SER A 2 -21.26 -5.70 -2.98
N THR A 3 -21.14 -5.55 -1.65
CA THR A 3 -21.14 -4.24 -0.99
C THR A 3 -19.89 -4.10 -0.15
N TYR A 4 -19.35 -2.88 -0.09
CA TYR A 4 -18.09 -2.58 0.55
C TYR A 4 -18.29 -1.52 1.64
N GLN A 5 -17.65 -1.71 2.79
CA GLN A 5 -17.60 -0.66 3.82
C GLN A 5 -16.43 0.26 3.52
N VAL A 6 -16.73 1.48 3.13
CA VAL A 6 -15.76 2.52 2.75
C VAL A 6 -15.74 3.60 3.83
N VAL A 7 -14.57 3.87 4.41
CA VAL A 7 -14.40 4.91 5.44
C VAL A 7 -14.02 6.25 4.84
N GLU A 8 -13.36 6.24 3.68
CA GLU A 8 -13.02 7.44 2.93
C GLU A 8 -12.99 7.15 1.43
N LYS A 9 -13.40 8.12 0.63
CA LYS A 9 -13.14 8.22 -0.80
C LYS A 9 -12.80 9.68 -1.14
N PHE A 10 -11.65 9.90 -1.77
CA PHE A 10 -11.13 11.24 -2.05
C PHE A 10 -10.17 11.23 -3.23
N VAL A 11 -9.92 12.39 -3.82
CA VAL A 11 -8.90 12.58 -4.86
C VAL A 11 -7.73 13.33 -4.25
N SER A 12 -6.54 12.77 -4.43
CA SER A 12 -5.28 13.38 -4.00
C SER A 12 -4.13 12.92 -4.90
N ILE A 13 -2.90 13.08 -4.46
CA ILE A 13 -1.72 12.46 -5.09
C ILE A 13 -1.33 11.18 -4.37
N ASN A 14 -0.78 10.21 -5.10
CA ASN A 14 -0.09 9.10 -4.45
C ASN A 14 1.09 9.64 -3.63
N GLY A 15 1.07 9.42 -2.32
CA GLY A 15 2.11 9.89 -1.41
C GLY A 15 3.38 9.05 -1.47
N GLU A 16 3.28 7.82 -1.96
CA GLU A 16 4.32 6.79 -1.97
C GLU A 16 4.18 5.87 -3.20
N GLY A 17 5.06 4.88 -3.30
CA GLY A 17 5.07 3.90 -4.39
C GLY A 17 5.68 4.45 -5.67
N ARG A 18 5.49 3.72 -6.75
CA ARG A 18 6.05 4.06 -8.08
C ARG A 18 5.40 5.30 -8.70
N ARG A 19 4.15 5.59 -8.30
CA ARG A 19 3.33 6.71 -8.82
C ARG A 19 3.30 7.89 -7.87
N ALA A 20 4.27 7.98 -6.95
CA ALA A 20 4.35 9.11 -6.03
C ALA A 20 4.29 10.45 -6.79
N GLY A 21 3.38 11.35 -6.38
CA GLY A 21 3.12 12.62 -7.02
C GLY A 21 2.07 12.61 -8.14
N GLU A 22 1.63 11.44 -8.62
CA GLU A 22 0.54 11.36 -9.60
C GLU A 22 -0.83 11.47 -8.91
N LEU A 23 -1.81 12.11 -9.57
CA LEU A 23 -3.20 12.14 -9.09
C LEU A 23 -3.76 10.72 -9.00
N ALA A 24 -4.50 10.45 -7.93
CA ALA A 24 -5.21 9.20 -7.71
C ALA A 24 -6.55 9.41 -7.02
N ALA A 25 -7.52 8.57 -7.37
CA ALA A 25 -8.78 8.40 -6.66
C ALA A 25 -8.60 7.30 -5.62
N PHE A 26 -8.61 7.68 -4.34
CA PHE A 26 -8.43 6.77 -3.22
C PHE A 26 -9.77 6.22 -2.74
N ILE A 27 -9.80 4.91 -2.48
CA ILE A 27 -10.90 4.25 -1.80
C ILE A 27 -10.31 3.50 -0.60
N ARG A 28 -10.66 3.96 0.61
CA ARG A 28 -10.20 3.37 1.86
C ARG A 28 -11.29 2.49 2.46
N PHE A 29 -11.02 1.19 2.50
CA PHE A 29 -11.93 0.20 3.09
C PHE A 29 -11.73 0.08 4.60
N LYS A 30 -12.83 -0.21 5.31
CA LYS A 30 -12.86 -0.39 6.76
C LYS A 30 -12.24 -1.72 7.18
N GLY A 31 -11.39 -1.70 8.22
CA GLY A 31 -10.92 -2.89 8.92
C GLY A 31 -9.66 -3.52 8.35
N CYS A 32 -8.82 -3.98 9.26
CA CYS A 32 -7.56 -4.66 9.02
C CYS A 32 -7.45 -5.89 9.92
N ASN A 33 -6.72 -6.89 9.47
CA ASN A 33 -6.36 -8.07 10.28
C ASN A 33 -5.08 -7.87 11.10
N LEU A 34 -4.36 -6.75 10.90
CA LEU A 34 -3.14 -6.44 11.62
C LEU A 34 -3.31 -5.26 12.59
N GLN A 35 -2.44 -5.19 13.61
CA GLN A 35 -2.40 -4.14 14.63
C GLN A 35 -0.96 -3.60 14.77
N CYS A 36 -0.47 -2.94 13.71
CA CYS A 36 0.89 -2.41 13.69
C CYS A 36 1.09 -1.30 14.71
N SER A 37 2.25 -1.28 15.40
CA SER A 37 2.58 -0.33 16.46
C SER A 37 2.64 1.14 16.02
N TYR A 38 2.77 1.39 14.73
CA TYR A 38 2.89 2.71 14.09
C TYR A 38 1.83 2.93 12.99
N CYS A 39 0.69 2.24 13.08
CA CYS A 39 -0.39 2.38 12.10
C CYS A 39 -0.96 3.81 12.13
N ASP A 40 -0.85 4.53 11.02
CA ASP A 40 -1.37 5.89 10.87
C ASP A 40 -2.86 5.93 10.51
N THR A 41 -3.44 4.78 10.16
CA THR A 41 -4.86 4.59 9.85
C THR A 41 -5.59 3.69 10.84
N SER A 42 -5.06 3.53 12.07
CA SER A 42 -5.67 2.70 13.12
C SER A 42 -7.13 3.07 13.41
N TRP A 43 -7.46 4.37 13.29
CA TRP A 43 -8.84 4.88 13.44
C TRP A 43 -9.85 4.21 12.49
N ALA A 44 -9.43 3.82 11.28
CA ALA A 44 -10.28 3.12 10.30
C ALA A 44 -10.62 1.68 10.71
N ASN A 45 -9.92 1.15 11.72
CA ASN A 45 -10.12 -0.20 12.25
C ASN A 45 -10.96 -0.21 13.54
N GLU A 46 -11.26 0.95 14.11
CA GLU A 46 -12.07 1.05 15.32
C GLU A 46 -13.52 0.58 15.06
N PRO A 47 -14.16 -0.14 15.99
CA PRO A 47 -15.53 -0.61 15.83
C PRO A 47 -16.54 0.53 15.56
N GLY A 48 -16.32 1.69 16.18
CA GLY A 48 -17.16 2.89 16.03
C GLY A 48 -16.82 3.77 14.83
N CYS A 49 -15.83 3.41 14.00
CA CYS A 49 -15.48 4.20 12.83
C CYS A 49 -16.66 4.27 11.86
N GLU A 50 -17.07 5.49 11.51
CA GLU A 50 -18.09 5.73 10.48
C GLU A 50 -17.63 5.18 9.13
N SER A 51 -18.57 4.60 8.39
CA SER A 51 -18.32 4.08 7.05
C SER A 51 -19.60 4.07 6.23
N GLU A 52 -19.48 4.36 4.94
CA GLU A 52 -20.54 4.18 3.97
C GLU A 52 -20.56 2.73 3.49
N ARG A 53 -21.75 2.18 3.26
CA ARG A 53 -21.89 0.89 2.56
C ARG A 53 -22.18 1.20 1.10
N LEU A 54 -21.20 0.97 0.24
CA LEU A 54 -21.28 1.23 -1.20
C LEU A 54 -21.36 -0.08 -1.98
N THR A 55 -22.18 -0.08 -3.02
CA THR A 55 -22.19 -1.10 -4.05
C THR A 55 -21.02 -0.90 -5.02
N GLU A 56 -20.70 -1.93 -5.79
CA GLU A 56 -19.72 -1.83 -6.87
C GLU A 56 -20.07 -0.71 -7.86
N GLU A 57 -21.35 -0.61 -8.25
CA GLU A 57 -21.80 0.42 -9.21
C GLU A 57 -21.62 1.84 -8.67
N GLU A 58 -21.90 2.08 -7.38
CA GLU A 58 -21.69 3.38 -6.74
C GLU A 58 -20.20 3.75 -6.69
N ILE A 59 -19.32 2.77 -6.45
CA ILE A 59 -17.86 2.97 -6.49
C ILE A 59 -17.42 3.33 -7.92
N LEU A 60 -17.86 2.58 -8.92
CA LEU A 60 -17.53 2.81 -10.32
C LEU A 60 -18.06 4.17 -10.82
N SER A 61 -19.27 4.56 -10.40
CA SER A 61 -19.83 5.88 -10.71
C SER A 61 -18.96 6.98 -10.15
N TRP A 62 -18.59 6.89 -8.88
CA TRP A 62 -17.73 7.87 -8.24
C TRP A 62 -16.35 7.96 -8.91
N ILE A 63 -15.71 6.84 -9.25
CA ILE A 63 -14.44 6.84 -9.98
C ILE A 63 -14.57 7.60 -11.31
N ARG A 64 -15.60 7.31 -12.10
CA ARG A 64 -15.86 8.01 -13.37
C ARG A 64 -16.07 9.51 -13.19
N GLU A 65 -16.81 9.92 -12.16
CA GLU A 65 -17.04 11.33 -11.83
C GLU A 65 -15.76 12.09 -11.49
N THR A 66 -14.78 11.44 -10.90
CA THR A 66 -13.48 12.09 -10.59
C THR A 66 -12.67 12.44 -11.82
N GLY A 67 -12.84 11.73 -12.94
CA GLY A 67 -12.02 11.86 -14.14
C GLY A 67 -10.54 11.48 -13.96
N VAL A 68 -10.17 10.88 -12.81
CA VAL A 68 -8.79 10.50 -12.49
C VAL A 68 -8.51 9.09 -12.98
N LYS A 69 -7.30 8.88 -13.54
CA LYS A 69 -6.92 7.59 -14.16
C LYS A 69 -6.38 6.57 -13.18
N ASN A 70 -5.69 7.01 -12.12
CA ASN A 70 -5.15 6.08 -11.13
C ASN A 70 -6.19 5.88 -10.02
N VAL A 71 -6.51 4.64 -9.71
CA VAL A 71 -7.39 4.25 -8.61
C VAL A 71 -6.54 3.51 -7.59
N THR A 72 -6.45 4.03 -6.38
CA THR A 72 -5.70 3.41 -5.27
C THR A 72 -6.69 2.80 -4.28
N LEU A 73 -6.72 1.48 -4.23
CA LEU A 73 -7.49 0.70 -3.28
C LEU A 73 -6.63 0.47 -2.04
N THR A 74 -7.05 1.01 -0.91
CA THR A 74 -6.31 1.01 0.35
C THR A 74 -7.26 0.78 1.54
N GLY A 75 -6.82 1.04 2.74
CA GLY A 75 -7.70 1.00 3.90
C GLY A 75 -7.00 0.52 5.14
N GLY A 76 -7.67 -0.33 5.91
CA GLY A 76 -7.02 -1.28 6.78
C GLY A 76 -6.27 -2.31 5.91
N GLU A 77 -7.00 -3.35 5.45
CA GLU A 77 -6.49 -4.26 4.41
C GLU A 77 -7.58 -4.46 3.34
N PRO A 78 -7.38 -3.92 2.12
CA PRO A 78 -8.40 -4.00 1.07
C PRO A 78 -8.68 -5.44 0.63
N LEU A 79 -7.67 -6.31 0.59
CA LEU A 79 -7.79 -7.68 0.08
C LEU A 79 -8.60 -8.62 0.99
N LEU A 80 -8.99 -8.17 2.19
CA LEU A 80 -9.93 -8.90 3.04
C LEU A 80 -11.39 -8.73 2.60
N ARG A 81 -11.65 -7.85 1.63
CA ARG A 81 -13.03 -7.56 1.21
C ARG A 81 -13.50 -8.62 0.23
N LYS A 82 -14.63 -9.24 0.56
CA LYS A 82 -15.30 -10.17 -0.34
C LYS A 82 -15.73 -9.43 -1.62
N GLY A 83 -15.43 -10.01 -2.77
CA GLY A 83 -15.74 -9.41 -4.07
C GLY A 83 -14.71 -8.40 -4.56
N MET A 84 -13.49 -8.40 -3.99
CA MET A 84 -12.43 -7.49 -4.38
C MET A 84 -11.91 -7.78 -5.80
N GLU A 85 -11.84 -9.06 -6.18
CA GLU A 85 -11.46 -9.47 -7.54
C GLU A 85 -12.42 -8.89 -8.57
N GLU A 86 -13.73 -9.02 -8.33
CA GLU A 86 -14.79 -8.51 -9.20
C GLU A 86 -14.73 -6.99 -9.33
N LEU A 87 -14.53 -6.28 -8.21
CA LEU A 87 -14.38 -4.82 -8.22
C LEU A 87 -13.17 -4.38 -9.04
N ILE A 88 -12.03 -5.04 -8.89
CA ILE A 88 -10.81 -4.73 -9.64
C ILE A 88 -11.04 -4.94 -11.15
N GLU A 89 -11.64 -6.08 -11.54
CA GLU A 89 -11.94 -6.37 -12.94
C GLU A 89 -12.90 -5.34 -13.52
N ALA A 90 -13.95 -4.96 -12.78
CA ALA A 90 -14.93 -3.96 -13.20
C ALA A 90 -14.29 -2.55 -13.39
N ILE A 91 -13.38 -2.12 -12.50
CA ILE A 91 -12.65 -0.87 -12.69
C ILE A 91 -11.76 -0.94 -13.94
N LEU A 92 -11.07 -2.07 -14.13
CA LEU A 92 -10.14 -2.27 -15.24
C LEU A 92 -10.83 -2.57 -16.58
N GLU A 93 -12.17 -2.72 -16.65
CA GLU A 93 -12.91 -2.73 -17.91
C GLU A 93 -12.66 -1.48 -18.73
N ASP A 94 -12.59 -0.31 -18.08
CA ASP A 94 -12.14 0.92 -18.70
C ASP A 94 -10.61 0.87 -18.90
N PRO A 95 -10.13 0.83 -20.18
CA PRO A 95 -8.69 0.73 -20.46
C PRO A 95 -7.89 1.97 -20.08
N SER A 96 -8.54 3.09 -19.77
CA SER A 96 -7.89 4.31 -19.29
C SER A 96 -7.56 4.25 -17.81
N GLN A 97 -8.21 3.36 -17.04
CA GLN A 97 -8.02 3.21 -15.61
C GLN A 97 -6.81 2.32 -15.28
N ARG A 98 -6.17 2.63 -14.17
CA ARG A 98 -5.09 1.84 -13.56
C ARG A 98 -5.43 1.61 -12.11
N VAL A 99 -5.35 0.37 -11.65
CA VAL A 99 -5.59 0.02 -10.25
C VAL A 99 -4.27 -0.28 -9.57
N GLU A 100 -4.02 0.41 -8.47
CA GLU A 100 -2.96 0.10 -7.50
C GLU A 100 -3.59 -0.35 -6.18
N ILE A 101 -3.03 -1.40 -5.59
CA ILE A 101 -3.49 -1.95 -4.32
C ILE A 101 -2.40 -1.76 -3.28
N GLU A 102 -2.70 -0.96 -2.25
CA GLU A 102 -1.87 -0.87 -1.06
C GLU A 102 -2.27 -1.98 -0.09
N THR A 103 -1.41 -2.96 0.07
CA THR A 103 -1.66 -4.14 0.92
C THR A 103 -0.59 -4.32 1.98
N ASN A 104 -0.99 -4.86 3.12
CA ASN A 104 -0.09 -5.19 4.22
C ASN A 104 0.70 -6.50 4.00
N GLY A 105 0.47 -7.21 2.90
CA GLY A 105 1.20 -8.43 2.52
C GLY A 105 0.83 -9.70 3.28
N SER A 106 -0.20 -9.68 4.13
CA SER A 106 -0.66 -10.85 4.89
C SER A 106 -1.70 -11.70 4.16
N VAL A 107 -2.29 -11.17 3.09
CA VAL A 107 -3.30 -11.85 2.26
C VAL A 107 -2.65 -12.39 1.00
N ASP A 108 -3.08 -13.57 0.53
CA ASP A 108 -2.55 -14.19 -0.67
C ASP A 108 -2.83 -13.34 -1.93
N LEU A 109 -1.77 -12.97 -2.64
CA LEU A 109 -1.86 -12.20 -3.89
C LEU A 109 -2.15 -13.07 -5.13
N LYS A 110 -2.03 -14.39 -5.02
CA LYS A 110 -2.17 -15.30 -6.15
C LYS A 110 -3.51 -15.17 -6.88
N PRO A 111 -4.67 -15.03 -6.23
CA PRO A 111 -5.95 -14.82 -6.92
C PRO A 111 -5.94 -13.60 -7.85
N TYR A 112 -5.29 -12.53 -7.43
CA TYR A 112 -5.22 -11.27 -8.19
C TYR A 112 -4.22 -11.30 -9.35
N HIS A 113 -3.25 -12.22 -9.31
CA HIS A 113 -2.29 -12.44 -10.41
C HIS A 113 -2.89 -13.13 -11.62
N ILE A 114 -3.97 -13.88 -11.45
CA ILE A 114 -4.65 -14.64 -12.53
C ILE A 114 -5.79 -13.85 -13.18
N LEU A 115 -6.09 -12.65 -12.69
CA LEU A 115 -7.09 -11.76 -13.28
C LEU A 115 -6.70 -11.42 -14.74
N LYS A 116 -7.70 -11.29 -15.60
CA LYS A 116 -7.51 -10.95 -17.02
C LYS A 116 -6.70 -9.66 -17.20
N LYS A 117 -6.94 -8.68 -16.32
CA LYS A 117 -6.15 -7.47 -16.22
C LYS A 117 -5.66 -7.35 -14.77
N ARG A 118 -4.36 -7.40 -14.60
CA ARG A 118 -3.72 -7.41 -13.30
C ARG A 118 -3.59 -6.00 -12.73
N PRO A 119 -3.96 -5.74 -11.47
CA PRO A 119 -3.60 -4.51 -10.76
C PRO A 119 -2.08 -4.49 -10.45
N SER A 120 -1.53 -3.33 -10.15
CA SER A 120 -0.22 -3.21 -9.50
C SER A 120 -0.38 -3.27 -7.98
N PHE A 121 0.68 -3.74 -7.29
CA PHE A 121 0.70 -3.81 -5.83
C PHE A 121 1.77 -2.88 -5.28
N THR A 122 1.40 -2.13 -4.25
CA THR A 122 2.34 -1.56 -3.28
C THR A 122 2.20 -2.39 -2.00
N MET A 123 3.05 -3.40 -1.88
CA MET A 123 3.05 -4.33 -0.75
C MET A 123 3.98 -3.80 0.35
N ASP A 124 3.42 -3.57 1.52
CA ASP A 124 4.13 -3.09 2.69
C ASP A 124 4.57 -4.27 3.57
N TYR A 125 5.84 -4.64 3.49
CA TYR A 125 6.41 -5.65 4.37
C TYR A 125 6.48 -5.11 5.80
N LYS A 126 5.77 -5.76 6.72
CA LYS A 126 5.73 -5.38 8.13
C LYS A 126 6.99 -5.86 8.84
N ALA A 127 7.95 -4.94 9.02
CA ALA A 127 9.23 -5.18 9.68
C ALA A 127 9.06 -5.45 11.19
N PRO A 128 10.10 -5.95 11.91
CA PRO A 128 9.99 -6.40 13.31
C PRO A 128 9.34 -5.40 14.25
N ASP A 129 9.67 -4.11 14.16
CA ASP A 129 9.16 -3.09 15.09
C ASP A 129 7.69 -2.72 14.85
N SER A 130 7.10 -3.20 13.73
CA SER A 130 5.64 -3.15 13.54
C SER A 130 4.90 -4.04 14.53
N GLY A 131 5.57 -5.08 15.06
CA GLY A 131 4.97 -6.15 15.85
C GLY A 131 4.21 -7.21 15.03
N MET A 132 4.13 -7.04 13.69
CA MET A 132 3.30 -7.87 12.80
C MET A 132 4.11 -8.69 11.77
N GLU A 133 5.43 -8.78 11.89
CA GLU A 133 6.28 -9.50 10.93
C GLU A 133 5.83 -10.96 10.74
N LYS A 134 5.38 -11.62 11.79
CA LYS A 134 4.96 -13.02 11.76
C LYS A 134 3.72 -13.29 10.90
N GLU A 135 2.94 -12.24 10.64
CA GLU A 135 1.71 -12.31 9.84
C GLU A 135 2.00 -12.17 8.34
N MET A 136 3.25 -11.93 7.95
CA MET A 136 3.62 -11.77 6.54
C MET A 136 3.53 -13.10 5.79
N LEU A 137 2.78 -13.11 4.68
CA LEU A 137 2.73 -14.23 3.77
C LEU A 137 3.90 -14.16 2.78
N LEU A 138 5.00 -14.83 3.13
CA LEU A 138 6.28 -14.71 2.41
C LEU A 138 6.21 -15.17 0.95
N SER A 139 5.26 -16.07 0.59
CA SER A 139 5.03 -16.48 -0.80
C SER A 139 4.63 -15.31 -1.71
N ASN A 140 4.06 -14.25 -1.16
CA ASN A 140 3.72 -13.04 -1.93
C ASN A 140 4.96 -12.35 -2.53
N LEU A 141 6.12 -12.45 -1.86
CA LEU A 141 7.38 -11.88 -2.34
C LEU A 141 7.82 -12.48 -3.69
N GLU A 142 7.48 -13.75 -3.93
CA GLU A 142 7.78 -14.44 -5.18
C GLU A 142 6.89 -13.97 -6.34
N LEU A 143 5.70 -13.45 -6.01
CA LEU A 143 4.70 -12.97 -6.97
C LEU A 143 4.96 -11.55 -7.44
N LEU A 144 5.70 -10.73 -6.68
CA LEU A 144 5.99 -9.34 -7.06
C LEU A 144 6.83 -9.29 -8.34
N GLY A 145 6.47 -8.37 -9.23
CA GLY A 145 7.12 -8.14 -10.53
C GLY A 145 7.53 -6.68 -10.76
N SER A 146 7.88 -6.37 -12.00
CA SER A 146 8.39 -5.05 -12.38
C SER A 146 7.40 -3.91 -12.18
N GLU A 147 6.10 -4.20 -12.23
CA GLU A 147 5.05 -3.18 -12.04
C GLU A 147 4.69 -2.96 -10.57
N ASP A 148 5.20 -3.81 -9.68
CA ASP A 148 4.90 -3.75 -8.27
C ASP A 148 5.94 -2.96 -7.48
N THR A 149 5.55 -2.63 -6.27
CA THR A 149 6.38 -1.99 -5.24
C THR A 149 6.45 -2.88 -4.02
N LEU A 150 7.66 -3.11 -3.52
CA LEU A 150 7.88 -3.61 -2.17
C LEU A 150 8.34 -2.44 -1.30
N LYS A 151 7.57 -2.14 -0.28
CA LYS A 151 7.83 -1.06 0.66
C LYS A 151 8.16 -1.62 2.04
N PHE A 152 9.20 -1.09 2.67
CA PHE A 152 9.54 -1.31 4.06
C PHE A 152 9.38 0.01 4.81
N VAL A 153 8.36 0.09 5.67
CA VAL A 153 8.21 1.21 6.60
C VAL A 153 9.03 0.89 7.83
N VAL A 154 10.15 1.59 7.98
CA VAL A 154 11.18 1.29 8.99
C VAL A 154 11.19 2.32 10.11
N SER A 155 11.38 1.86 11.35
CA SER A 155 11.45 2.71 12.53
C SER A 155 12.80 2.65 13.24
N SER A 156 13.68 1.72 12.83
CA SER A 156 14.98 1.48 13.45
C SER A 156 15.95 0.81 12.50
N ARG A 157 17.23 0.73 12.94
CA ARG A 157 18.25 -0.05 12.24
C ARG A 157 17.89 -1.54 12.15
N ARG A 158 17.23 -2.09 13.18
CA ARG A 158 16.78 -3.50 13.19
C ARG A 158 15.80 -3.78 12.04
N ASP A 159 14.88 -2.86 11.78
CA ASP A 159 13.94 -2.97 10.66
C ASP A 159 14.68 -2.97 9.31
N MET A 160 15.68 -2.07 9.15
CA MET A 160 16.49 -1.99 7.93
C MET A 160 17.34 -3.23 7.70
N GLU A 161 17.92 -3.81 8.75
CA GLU A 161 18.69 -5.06 8.67
C GLU A 161 17.79 -6.25 8.29
N LYS A 162 16.57 -6.32 8.84
CA LYS A 162 15.59 -7.32 8.43
C LYS A 162 15.14 -7.13 6.98
N ALA A 163 14.91 -5.89 6.55
CA ALA A 163 14.60 -5.59 5.16
C ALA A 163 15.70 -6.08 4.21
N LEU A 164 16.97 -5.84 4.55
CA LEU A 164 18.12 -6.33 3.78
C LEU A 164 18.13 -7.86 3.68
N GLU A 165 17.94 -8.57 4.81
CA GLU A 165 17.82 -10.04 4.84
C GLU A 165 16.76 -10.56 3.86
N ILE A 166 15.56 -9.94 3.87
CA ILE A 166 14.45 -10.30 2.98
C ILE A 166 14.81 -10.02 1.52
N LEU A 167 15.39 -8.86 1.22
CA LEU A 167 15.80 -8.50 -0.13
C LEU A 167 16.81 -9.48 -0.73
N GLU A 168 17.80 -9.90 0.06
CA GLU A 168 18.83 -10.86 -0.34
C GLU A 168 18.25 -12.27 -0.52
N LYS A 169 17.51 -12.76 0.50
CA LYS A 169 16.91 -14.09 0.50
C LYS A 169 16.00 -14.34 -0.70
N TYR A 170 15.16 -13.37 -1.05
CA TYR A 170 14.19 -13.50 -2.14
C TYR A 170 14.66 -12.85 -3.45
N ARG A 171 15.88 -12.31 -3.50
CA ARG A 171 16.48 -11.67 -4.70
C ARG A 171 15.56 -10.62 -5.34
N LEU A 172 15.03 -9.72 -4.51
CA LEU A 172 13.99 -8.79 -4.92
C LEU A 172 14.51 -7.53 -5.61
N VAL A 173 15.77 -7.17 -5.35
CA VAL A 173 16.42 -6.02 -5.96
C VAL A 173 16.56 -6.25 -7.48
N GLY A 174 15.98 -5.33 -8.27
CA GLY A 174 15.94 -5.45 -9.73
C GLY A 174 14.74 -6.26 -10.28
N LYS A 175 14.02 -7.00 -9.42
CA LYS A 175 12.80 -7.71 -9.77
C LYS A 175 11.56 -6.82 -9.60
N THR A 176 11.52 -6.07 -8.52
CA THR A 176 10.45 -5.11 -8.18
C THR A 176 11.06 -3.79 -7.73
N ALA A 177 10.26 -2.72 -7.70
CA ALA A 177 10.70 -1.46 -7.10
C ALA A 177 10.75 -1.59 -5.58
N VAL A 178 11.87 -1.22 -4.95
CA VAL A 178 12.06 -1.33 -3.49
C VAL A 178 12.24 0.05 -2.88
N TYR A 179 11.45 0.32 -1.84
CA TYR A 179 11.50 1.58 -1.09
C TYR A 179 11.64 1.33 0.41
N PHE A 180 12.49 2.14 1.05
CA PHE A 180 12.53 2.31 2.49
C PHE A 180 11.88 3.64 2.84
N SER A 181 10.82 3.59 3.64
CA SER A 181 10.08 4.77 4.10
C SER A 181 10.24 4.90 5.63
N PRO A 182 10.59 6.10 6.15
CA PRO A 182 10.69 6.28 7.59
C PRO A 182 9.32 6.26 8.25
N VAL A 183 9.20 5.60 9.40
CA VAL A 183 8.08 5.82 10.31
C VAL A 183 8.18 7.26 10.80
N PHE A 184 7.17 8.07 10.50
CA PHE A 184 7.17 9.50 10.83
C PHE A 184 7.40 9.73 12.33
N GLY A 185 8.40 10.53 12.65
CA GLY A 185 8.76 10.88 14.04
C GLY A 185 9.53 9.81 14.83
N ARG A 186 9.81 8.62 14.26
CA ARG A 186 10.60 7.57 14.95
C ARG A 186 12.02 7.41 14.43
N ILE A 187 12.25 7.60 13.16
CA ILE A 187 13.57 7.54 12.53
C ILE A 187 13.74 8.74 11.59
N GLN A 188 14.95 9.27 11.49
CA GLN A 188 15.22 10.36 10.55
C GLN A 188 15.54 9.81 9.16
N PRO A 189 15.06 10.43 8.07
CA PRO A 189 15.37 9.98 6.71
C PRO A 189 16.88 9.84 6.44
N VAL A 190 17.71 10.68 7.05
CA VAL A 190 19.16 10.61 6.91
C VAL A 190 19.75 9.28 7.40
N GLU A 191 19.19 8.69 8.46
CA GLU A 191 19.64 7.40 8.98
C GLU A 191 19.42 6.27 7.96
N ILE A 192 18.32 6.36 7.17
CA ILE A 192 18.08 5.43 6.06
C ILE A 192 19.11 5.64 4.96
N VAL A 193 19.42 6.90 4.60
CA VAL A 193 20.43 7.22 3.59
C VAL A 193 21.81 6.67 4.01
N ASP A 194 22.20 6.87 5.25
CA ASP A 194 23.45 6.35 5.80
C ASP A 194 23.53 4.82 5.71
N PHE A 195 22.42 4.13 6.03
CA PHE A 195 22.32 2.69 5.88
C PHE A 195 22.42 2.23 4.42
N LEU A 196 21.73 2.91 3.49
CA LEU A 196 21.81 2.60 2.06
C LEU A 196 23.23 2.76 1.53
N MET A 197 23.97 3.80 1.97
CA MET A 197 25.37 4.05 1.62
C MET A 197 26.29 2.99 2.23
N GLU A 198 26.13 2.68 3.54
CA GLU A 198 26.91 1.66 4.24
C GLU A 198 26.80 0.30 3.56
N LYS A 199 25.59 -0.11 3.20
CA LYS A 199 25.31 -1.41 2.57
C LYS A 199 25.41 -1.40 1.05
N LYS A 200 25.69 -0.25 0.43
CA LYS A 200 25.79 -0.07 -1.04
C LYS A 200 24.55 -0.54 -1.80
N LEU A 201 23.37 -0.21 -1.27
CA LEU A 201 22.08 -0.66 -1.81
C LEU A 201 21.64 0.20 -3.00
N ASN A 202 22.33 0.08 -4.14
CA ASN A 202 22.19 0.96 -5.32
C ASN A 202 20.79 1.01 -5.94
N ASN A 203 19.98 -0.04 -5.78
CA ASN A 203 18.64 -0.15 -6.38
C ASN A 203 17.51 -0.12 -5.35
N VAL A 204 17.81 0.22 -4.11
CA VAL A 204 16.84 0.51 -3.06
C VAL A 204 16.74 2.02 -2.90
N LYS A 205 15.53 2.54 -2.79
CA LYS A 205 15.27 3.98 -2.74
C LYS A 205 14.76 4.40 -1.37
N LEU A 206 15.25 5.51 -0.85
CA LEU A 206 14.54 6.24 0.19
C LEU A 206 13.26 6.85 -0.41
N GLN A 207 12.15 6.72 0.28
CA GLN A 207 10.91 7.42 -0.06
C GLN A 207 10.31 8.08 1.18
N ILE A 208 10.16 9.39 1.13
CA ILE A 208 9.39 10.12 2.14
C ILE A 208 7.92 10.13 1.74
N GLN A 209 7.03 10.15 2.73
CA GLN A 209 5.59 10.24 2.53
C GLN A 209 5.22 11.66 2.13
N LEU A 210 4.98 11.91 0.83
CA LEU A 210 4.75 13.25 0.28
C LEU A 210 3.59 13.98 0.98
N HIS A 211 2.51 13.26 1.28
CA HIS A 211 1.35 13.85 1.96
C HIS A 211 1.70 14.42 3.34
N LYS A 212 2.65 13.82 4.07
CA LYS A 212 3.11 14.32 5.38
C LYS A 212 4.05 15.53 5.30
N VAL A 213 4.55 15.83 4.11
CA VAL A 213 5.39 17.02 3.85
C VAL A 213 4.54 18.17 3.31
N ILE A 214 3.54 17.86 2.46
CA ILE A 214 2.72 18.86 1.78
C ILE A 214 1.63 19.41 2.72
N TRP A 215 1.05 18.53 3.55
CA TRP A 215 -0.03 18.88 4.47
C TRP A 215 0.35 18.59 5.91
N ASP A 216 -0.53 18.97 6.84
CA ASP A 216 -0.40 18.54 8.23
C ASP A 216 -0.36 17.01 8.29
N PRO A 217 0.63 16.40 8.98
CA PRO A 217 0.80 14.93 9.02
C PRO A 217 -0.42 14.15 9.54
N GLN A 218 -1.35 14.82 10.26
CA GLN A 218 -2.58 14.22 10.79
C GLN A 218 -3.80 14.48 9.91
N LYS A 219 -3.63 15.25 8.81
CA LYS A 219 -4.73 15.56 7.90
C LYS A 219 -5.20 14.31 7.16
N ARG A 220 -6.52 14.10 7.14
CA ARG A 220 -7.19 13.01 6.40
C ARG A 220 -7.67 13.49 5.04
N GLY A 221 -7.88 12.56 4.10
CA GLY A 221 -8.43 12.85 2.78
C GLY A 221 -7.46 13.62 1.86
N VAL A 222 -6.15 13.47 2.08
CA VAL A 222 -5.08 14.12 1.31
C VAL A 222 -4.00 13.15 0.89
#